data_83bb524710939f942fee6535316dbac5
#
_entry.id   83bb524710939f942fee6535316dbac5
#
_cell.length_a   1.000
_cell.length_b   1.000
_cell.length_c   1.000
_cell.angle_alpha   90.00
_cell.angle_beta   90.00
_cell.angle_gamma   90.00
#
_symmetry.space_group_name_H-M   'P 1'
#
loop_
_entity.id
_entity.type
_entity.pdbx_description
1 polymer ?
#
loop_
_entity_poly.entity_id
_entity_poly.type
_entity_poly.pdbx_seq_one_letter_code
_entity_poly.pdbx_strand_id
1 'polypeptide(L)'
;MLYQTTEAHEALRAKVRAFAEAEIKPIAFKLDQENLFPTEAVKKLGEMGLMGIPYDPEYGGAGLDVLSYAIAVEELARVDGGAGVILSAHTSLGTFPIVQFGTEEQKRKYLPDLCSGRKVGAFGLTEPNAGSDAGGTETTAEDMGDHYLLNGEKIFITNGGEADTYVVFAVTT
;
A
#
# COMPACT_ATOMS: atom_id res chain seq x y z
N MET A 1 27.41 2.90 8.42
CA MET A 1 27.00 2.62 7.02
C MET A 1 25.48 2.74 6.95
N LEU A 2 24.95 3.33 5.89
CA LEU A 2 23.51 3.62 5.72
C LEU A 2 22.60 2.37 5.65
N TYR A 3 23.17 1.17 5.54
CA TYR A 3 22.41 -0.08 5.32
C TYR A 3 22.78 -1.19 6.33
N GLN A 4 23.30 -0.81 7.51
CA GLN A 4 23.54 -1.81 8.56
C GLN A 4 22.21 -2.12 9.26
N THR A 5 21.85 -3.40 9.22
CA THR A 5 20.72 -3.91 9.99
C THR A 5 21.07 -4.02 11.48
N THR A 6 20.06 -3.86 12.32
CA THR A 6 20.13 -4.10 13.76
C THR A 6 19.53 -5.46 14.11
N GLU A 7 19.68 -5.89 15.35
CA GLU A 7 19.02 -7.12 15.85
C GLU A 7 17.47 -7.05 15.67
N ALA A 8 16.88 -5.85 15.85
CA ALA A 8 15.43 -5.65 15.62
C ALA A 8 15.05 -5.86 14.15
N HIS A 9 15.87 -5.36 13.23
CA HIS A 9 15.67 -5.58 11.78
C HIS A 9 15.75 -7.07 11.43
N GLU A 10 16.74 -7.79 11.97
CA GLU A 10 16.88 -9.24 11.70
C GLU A 10 15.77 -10.06 12.34
N ALA A 11 15.27 -9.66 13.52
CA ALA A 11 14.10 -10.29 14.13
C ALA A 11 12.83 -10.06 13.28
N LEU A 12 12.63 -8.85 12.75
CA LEU A 12 11.54 -8.55 11.82
C LEU A 12 11.67 -9.38 10.54
N ARG A 13 12.88 -9.42 9.94
CA ARG A 13 13.18 -10.24 8.76
C ARG A 13 12.80 -11.70 8.99
N ALA A 14 13.21 -12.28 10.10
CA ALA A 14 12.91 -13.68 10.43
C ALA A 14 11.39 -13.90 10.57
N LYS A 15 10.68 -12.97 11.23
CA LYS A 15 9.22 -13.03 11.40
C LYS A 15 8.48 -12.97 10.07
N VAL A 16 8.84 -12.01 9.19
CA VAL A 16 8.19 -11.85 7.88
C VAL A 16 8.52 -13.02 6.95
N ARG A 17 9.77 -13.50 6.96
CA ARG A 17 10.19 -14.69 6.22
C ARG A 17 9.39 -15.92 6.61
N ALA A 18 9.25 -16.19 7.91
CA ALA A 18 8.48 -17.33 8.39
C ALA A 18 7.02 -17.25 7.94
N PHE A 19 6.41 -16.06 8.00
CA PHE A 19 5.06 -15.83 7.49
C PHE A 19 4.97 -16.08 5.97
N ALA A 20 5.88 -15.51 5.19
CA ALA A 20 5.87 -15.66 3.74
C ALA A 20 6.01 -17.13 3.30
N GLU A 21 6.90 -17.89 3.93
CA GLU A 21 7.08 -19.31 3.65
C GLU A 21 5.86 -20.17 4.07
N ALA A 22 5.21 -19.82 5.17
CA ALA A 22 4.10 -20.61 5.69
C ALA A 22 2.76 -20.30 5.01
N GLU A 23 2.48 -19.02 4.74
CA GLU A 23 1.16 -18.55 4.36
C GLU A 23 1.04 -18.15 2.89
N ILE A 24 2.13 -17.64 2.28
CA ILE A 24 2.11 -17.14 0.90
C ILE A 24 2.66 -18.18 -0.07
N LYS A 25 3.80 -18.76 0.21
CA LYS A 25 4.48 -19.71 -0.68
C LYS A 25 3.59 -20.88 -1.13
N PRO A 26 2.78 -21.51 -0.27
CA PRO A 26 1.95 -22.63 -0.70
C PRO A 26 0.86 -22.27 -1.70
N ILE A 27 0.44 -20.99 -1.74
CA ILE A 27 -0.65 -20.50 -2.57
C ILE A 27 -0.19 -19.62 -3.75
N ALA A 28 1.06 -19.12 -3.74
CA ALA A 28 1.58 -18.17 -4.71
C ALA A 28 1.36 -18.60 -6.16
N PHE A 29 1.68 -19.84 -6.50
CA PHE A 29 1.50 -20.36 -7.85
C PHE A 29 0.02 -20.35 -8.28
N LYS A 30 -0.89 -20.74 -7.38
CA LYS A 30 -2.33 -20.74 -7.67
C LYS A 30 -2.85 -19.32 -7.86
N LEU A 31 -2.45 -18.38 -7.01
CA LEU A 31 -2.85 -16.98 -7.10
C LEU A 31 -2.43 -16.37 -8.45
N ASP A 32 -1.20 -16.64 -8.88
CA ASP A 32 -0.68 -16.17 -10.16
C ASP A 32 -1.46 -16.77 -11.35
N GLN A 33 -1.69 -18.09 -11.38
CA GLN A 33 -2.38 -18.76 -12.46
C GLN A 33 -3.86 -18.36 -12.59
N GLU A 34 -4.52 -18.11 -11.47
CA GLU A 34 -5.95 -17.79 -11.43
C GLU A 34 -6.21 -16.27 -11.33
N ASN A 35 -5.17 -15.43 -11.35
CA ASN A 35 -5.23 -13.97 -11.18
C ASN A 35 -6.02 -13.56 -9.92
N LEU A 36 -5.74 -14.19 -8.79
CA LEU A 36 -6.45 -13.96 -7.54
C LEU A 36 -5.66 -13.03 -6.60
N PHE A 37 -6.39 -12.18 -5.89
CA PHE A 37 -5.84 -11.38 -4.82
C PHE A 37 -5.70 -12.21 -3.53
N PRO A 38 -4.58 -12.13 -2.78
CA PRO A 38 -4.34 -12.93 -1.59
C PRO A 38 -5.01 -12.35 -0.33
N THR A 39 -6.33 -12.19 -0.35
CA THR A 39 -7.13 -11.49 0.67
C THR A 39 -6.81 -11.94 2.10
N GLU A 40 -6.76 -13.26 2.35
CA GLU A 40 -6.48 -13.78 3.68
C GLU A 40 -5.04 -13.51 4.14
N ALA A 41 -4.07 -13.55 3.22
CA ALA A 41 -2.69 -13.21 3.53
C ALA A 41 -2.55 -11.72 3.85
N VAL A 42 -3.21 -10.85 3.09
CA VAL A 42 -3.20 -9.38 3.34
C VAL A 42 -3.83 -9.06 4.69
N LYS A 43 -4.92 -9.70 5.06
CA LYS A 43 -5.52 -9.56 6.38
C LYS A 43 -4.55 -9.94 7.50
N LYS A 44 -3.85 -11.07 7.36
CA LYS A 44 -2.82 -11.50 8.32
C LYS A 44 -1.64 -10.52 8.40
N LEU A 45 -1.24 -9.89 7.28
CA LEU A 45 -0.24 -8.81 7.30
C LEU A 45 -0.70 -7.64 8.18
N GLY A 46 -1.98 -7.28 8.13
CA GLY A 46 -2.58 -6.29 9.03
C GLY A 46 -2.51 -6.70 10.49
N GLU A 47 -2.92 -7.92 10.82
CA GLU A 47 -2.86 -8.49 12.18
C GLU A 47 -1.42 -8.55 12.74
N MET A 48 -0.43 -8.69 11.86
CA MET A 48 0.99 -8.63 12.22
C MET A 48 1.52 -7.22 12.40
N GLY A 49 0.75 -6.17 12.10
CA GLY A 49 1.15 -4.76 12.13
C GLY A 49 2.02 -4.34 10.94
N LEU A 50 2.04 -5.12 9.85
CA LEU A 50 2.92 -4.86 8.72
C LEU A 50 2.36 -3.83 7.73
N MET A 51 1.06 -3.57 7.75
CA MET A 51 0.44 -2.61 6.84
C MET A 51 0.75 -1.14 7.21
N GLY A 52 1.13 -0.88 8.44
CA GLY A 52 1.49 0.46 8.94
C GLY A 52 2.93 0.59 9.47
N ILE A 53 3.90 -0.20 8.96
CA ILE A 53 5.26 -0.28 9.51
C ILE A 53 5.90 1.09 9.80
N PRO A 54 6.00 2.05 8.84
CA PRO A 54 6.76 3.27 9.06
C PRO A 54 5.93 4.42 9.66
N TYR A 55 4.69 4.16 10.03
CA TYR A 55 3.78 5.21 10.46
C TYR A 55 3.62 5.30 11.96
N ASP A 56 3.22 6.51 12.42
CA ASP A 56 3.12 6.83 13.83
C ASP A 56 2.09 5.93 14.54
N PRO A 57 2.42 5.41 15.74
CA PRO A 57 1.49 4.69 16.60
C PRO A 57 0.21 5.47 16.94
N GLU A 58 0.25 6.82 16.94
CA GLU A 58 -0.95 7.66 17.11
C GLU A 58 -2.04 7.32 16.10
N TYR A 59 -1.65 6.92 14.87
CA TYR A 59 -2.57 6.51 13.81
C TYR A 59 -2.66 4.98 13.62
N GLY A 60 -2.14 4.22 14.58
CA GLY A 60 -2.17 2.75 14.54
C GLY A 60 -1.01 2.13 13.75
N GLY A 61 0.00 2.90 13.39
CA GLY A 61 1.24 2.42 12.76
C GLY A 61 2.15 1.71 13.76
N ALA A 62 3.18 1.02 13.26
CA ALA A 62 4.14 0.31 14.09
C ALA A 62 5.28 1.20 14.59
N GLY A 63 5.44 2.42 14.08
CA GLY A 63 6.49 3.37 14.48
C GLY A 63 7.91 2.91 14.15
N LEU A 64 8.06 1.99 13.20
CA LEU A 64 9.37 1.48 12.77
C LEU A 64 9.93 2.35 11.65
N ASP A 65 11.18 2.09 11.26
CA ASP A 65 11.84 2.87 10.21
C ASP A 65 11.56 2.35 8.79
N VAL A 66 11.97 3.11 7.79
CA VAL A 66 11.81 2.77 6.37
C VAL A 66 12.62 1.51 5.99
N LEU A 67 13.73 1.22 6.68
CA LEU A 67 14.50 0.00 6.46
C LEU A 67 13.70 -1.24 6.89
N SER A 68 13.00 -1.16 8.00
CA SER A 68 12.05 -2.19 8.45
C SER A 68 10.97 -2.47 7.39
N TYR A 69 10.40 -1.41 6.81
CA TYR A 69 9.44 -1.54 5.71
C TYR A 69 10.05 -2.21 4.48
N ALA A 70 11.25 -1.79 4.05
CA ALA A 70 11.95 -2.38 2.92
C ALA A 70 12.25 -3.87 3.13
N ILE A 71 12.65 -4.25 4.35
CA ILE A 71 12.86 -5.65 4.75
C ILE A 71 11.58 -6.47 4.62
N ALA A 72 10.46 -5.93 5.06
CA ALA A 72 9.18 -6.64 4.95
C ALA A 72 8.78 -6.88 3.48
N VAL A 73 8.90 -5.84 2.63
CA VAL A 73 8.66 -5.97 1.19
C VAL A 73 9.60 -6.98 0.54
N GLU A 74 10.90 -6.94 0.87
CA GLU A 74 11.91 -7.89 0.36
C GLU A 74 11.54 -9.34 0.68
N GLU A 75 11.19 -9.63 1.94
CA GLU A 75 10.89 -11.00 2.36
C GLU A 75 9.59 -11.56 1.76
N LEU A 76 8.59 -10.71 1.57
CA LEU A 76 7.37 -11.10 0.85
C LEU A 76 7.65 -11.32 -0.64
N ALA A 77 8.32 -10.37 -1.30
CA ALA A 77 8.62 -10.42 -2.72
C ALA A 77 9.55 -11.59 -3.10
N ARG A 78 10.41 -12.05 -2.17
CA ARG A 78 11.26 -13.23 -2.34
C ARG A 78 10.44 -14.51 -2.60
N VAL A 79 9.22 -14.56 -2.10
CA VAL A 79 8.30 -15.70 -2.22
C VAL A 79 7.27 -15.47 -3.30
N ASP A 80 6.69 -14.26 -3.31
CA ASP A 80 5.70 -13.81 -4.28
C ASP A 80 5.83 -12.31 -4.53
N GLY A 81 6.20 -11.95 -5.76
CA GLY A 81 6.32 -10.55 -6.17
C GLY A 81 5.02 -9.76 -6.02
N GLY A 82 3.88 -10.40 -6.26
CA GLY A 82 2.56 -9.82 -6.08
C GLY A 82 2.30 -9.40 -4.62
N ALA A 83 2.57 -10.28 -3.66
CA ALA A 83 2.42 -9.99 -2.23
C ALA A 83 3.34 -8.84 -1.78
N GLY A 84 4.58 -8.80 -2.27
CA GLY A 84 5.49 -7.69 -2.01
C GLY A 84 4.99 -6.36 -2.55
N VAL A 85 4.47 -6.35 -3.79
CA VAL A 85 3.92 -5.15 -4.44
C VAL A 85 2.64 -4.68 -3.75
N ILE A 86 1.77 -5.58 -3.30
CA ILE A 86 0.56 -5.22 -2.54
C ILE A 86 0.93 -4.40 -1.30
N LEU A 87 1.86 -4.90 -0.47
CA LEU A 87 2.33 -4.18 0.71
C LEU A 87 3.01 -2.86 0.33
N SER A 88 3.84 -2.89 -0.71
CA SER A 88 4.57 -1.71 -1.18
C SER A 88 3.63 -0.60 -1.63
N ALA A 89 2.67 -0.90 -2.50
CA ALA A 89 1.73 0.08 -3.02
C ALA A 89 0.75 0.58 -1.93
N HIS A 90 0.27 -0.30 -1.06
CA HIS A 90 -0.56 0.10 0.07
C HIS A 90 0.15 1.13 0.95
N THR A 91 1.39 0.82 1.36
CA THR A 91 2.13 1.67 2.29
C THR A 91 2.60 2.95 1.61
N SER A 92 3.42 2.86 0.56
CA SER A 92 4.10 4.02 -0.02
C SER A 92 3.23 4.89 -0.93
N LEU A 93 2.15 4.37 -1.48
CA LEU A 93 1.30 5.05 -2.46
C LEU A 93 -0.12 5.30 -1.92
N GLY A 94 -0.79 4.28 -1.38
CA GLY A 94 -2.15 4.43 -0.86
C GLY A 94 -2.23 5.15 0.48
N THR A 95 -1.23 4.97 1.37
CA THR A 95 -1.24 5.52 2.73
C THR A 95 -0.36 6.76 2.89
N PHE A 96 0.86 6.75 2.34
CA PHE A 96 1.84 7.82 2.50
C PHE A 96 1.32 9.22 2.12
N PRO A 97 0.59 9.44 1.01
CA PRO A 97 0.09 10.77 0.67
C PRO A 97 -0.86 11.34 1.73
N ILE A 98 -1.65 10.49 2.39
CA ILE A 98 -2.54 10.93 3.47
C ILE A 98 -1.70 11.32 4.70
N VAL A 99 -0.64 10.55 5.02
CA VAL A 99 0.29 10.90 6.11
C VAL A 99 0.98 12.22 5.85
N GLN A 100 1.45 12.44 4.64
CA GLN A 100 2.28 13.59 4.29
C GLN A 100 1.48 14.87 4.04
N PHE A 101 0.34 14.76 3.39
CA PHE A 101 -0.41 15.91 2.86
C PHE A 101 -1.83 16.05 3.42
N GLY A 102 -2.33 15.02 4.11
CA GLY A 102 -3.66 15.05 4.71
C GLY A 102 -3.76 16.04 5.88
N THR A 103 -4.94 16.63 6.05
CA THR A 103 -5.28 17.36 7.27
C THR A 103 -5.35 16.40 8.47
N GLU A 104 -5.31 16.93 9.70
CA GLU A 104 -5.45 16.08 10.89
C GLU A 104 -6.78 15.31 10.91
N GLU A 105 -7.85 15.92 10.43
CA GLU A 105 -9.15 15.27 10.28
C GLU A 105 -9.08 14.08 9.31
N GLN A 106 -8.46 14.27 8.15
CA GLN A 106 -8.26 13.22 7.16
C GLN A 106 -7.36 12.08 7.69
N LYS A 107 -6.26 12.43 8.37
CA LYS A 107 -5.37 11.44 8.99
C LYS A 107 -6.14 10.58 10.01
N ARG A 108 -6.86 11.19 10.93
CA ARG A 108 -7.67 10.48 11.94
C ARG A 108 -8.80 9.65 11.33
N LYS A 109 -9.32 10.05 10.19
CA LYS A 109 -10.39 9.33 9.49
C LYS A 109 -9.87 8.09 8.75
N TYR A 110 -8.74 8.18 8.08
CA TYR A 110 -8.29 7.14 7.15
C TYR A 110 -7.14 6.27 7.68
N LEU A 111 -6.16 6.86 8.39
CA LEU A 111 -4.94 6.14 8.75
C LEU A 111 -5.16 4.96 9.70
N PRO A 112 -6.03 5.01 10.73
CA PRO A 112 -6.21 3.88 11.63
C PRO A 112 -6.67 2.59 10.93
N ASP A 113 -7.51 2.72 9.91
CA ASP A 113 -7.97 1.57 9.13
C ASP A 113 -6.90 1.08 8.15
N LEU A 114 -6.16 2.00 7.52
CA LEU A 114 -5.07 1.65 6.62
C LEU A 114 -3.89 1.04 7.38
N CYS A 115 -3.43 1.65 8.46
CA CYS A 115 -2.28 1.14 9.23
C CYS A 115 -2.55 -0.22 9.87
N SER A 116 -3.79 -0.48 10.29
CA SER A 116 -4.18 -1.79 10.83
C SER A 116 -4.47 -2.85 9.77
N GLY A 117 -4.51 -2.48 8.48
CA GLY A 117 -4.87 -3.38 7.40
C GLY A 117 -6.36 -3.78 7.35
N ARG A 118 -7.22 -3.10 8.11
CA ARG A 118 -8.69 -3.27 7.98
C ARG A 118 -9.19 -2.77 6.63
N LYS A 119 -8.47 -1.77 6.06
CA LYS A 119 -8.69 -1.26 4.71
C LYS A 119 -7.40 -1.26 3.92
N VAL A 120 -7.53 -1.49 2.64
CA VAL A 120 -6.41 -1.49 1.69
C VAL A 120 -6.40 -0.18 0.91
N GLY A 121 -5.20 0.37 0.71
CA GLY A 121 -4.98 1.57 -0.08
C GLY A 121 -4.52 1.28 -1.50
N ALA A 122 -4.99 2.10 -2.45
CA ALA A 122 -4.54 2.12 -3.83
C ALA A 122 -4.20 3.54 -4.29
N PHE A 123 -3.50 3.64 -5.44
CA PHE A 123 -3.00 4.91 -5.96
C PHE A 123 -3.24 4.99 -7.46
N GLY A 124 -4.15 5.88 -7.86
CA GLY A 124 -4.54 6.11 -9.25
C GLY A 124 -3.80 7.30 -9.87
N LEU A 125 -2.65 7.04 -10.50
CA LEU A 125 -1.88 8.04 -11.24
C LEU A 125 -1.91 7.77 -12.73
N THR A 126 -1.45 6.58 -13.15
CA THR A 126 -1.22 6.20 -14.55
C THR A 126 -2.51 6.14 -15.35
N GLU A 127 -2.47 6.67 -16.56
CA GLU A 127 -3.56 6.67 -17.54
C GLU A 127 -3.10 6.05 -18.86
N PRO A 128 -4.00 5.67 -19.75
CA PRO A 128 -3.62 5.14 -21.07
C PRO A 128 -2.64 6.04 -21.84
N ASN A 129 -2.79 7.35 -21.72
CA ASN A 129 -1.96 8.35 -22.40
C ASN A 129 -0.94 9.06 -21.49
N ALA A 130 -0.94 8.80 -20.19
CA ALA A 130 -0.08 9.46 -19.20
C ALA A 130 0.61 8.43 -18.31
N GLY A 131 1.79 7.99 -18.72
CA GLY A 131 2.68 7.10 -17.97
C GLY A 131 3.85 7.87 -17.36
N SER A 132 5.03 7.82 -18.02
CA SER A 132 6.22 8.56 -17.56
C SER A 132 6.03 10.08 -17.56
N ASP A 133 5.19 10.58 -18.46
CA ASP A 133 4.69 11.96 -18.40
C ASP A 133 3.44 12.02 -17.52
N ALA A 134 3.64 12.02 -16.21
CA ALA A 134 2.55 12.13 -15.24
C ALA A 134 1.84 13.50 -15.27
N GLY A 135 2.51 14.52 -15.83
CA GLY A 135 1.91 15.84 -16.06
C GLY A 135 0.84 15.85 -17.15
N GLY A 136 0.85 14.83 -18.02
CA GLY A 136 -0.17 14.62 -19.07
C GLY A 136 -1.50 14.00 -18.58
N THR A 137 -1.77 13.98 -17.25
CA THR A 137 -3.03 13.46 -16.69
C THR A 137 -4.26 14.11 -17.33
N GLU A 138 -5.18 13.30 -17.84
CA GLU A 138 -6.41 13.71 -18.50
C GLU A 138 -7.66 13.57 -17.60
N THR A 139 -7.59 12.73 -16.55
CA THR A 139 -8.67 12.60 -15.56
C THR A 139 -8.97 13.95 -14.93
N THR A 140 -10.22 14.37 -14.95
CA THR A 140 -10.68 15.65 -14.39
C THR A 140 -11.35 15.47 -13.02
N ALA A 141 -11.31 16.52 -12.20
CA ALA A 141 -12.01 16.64 -10.93
C ALA A 141 -12.76 17.97 -10.92
N GLU A 142 -14.05 17.96 -11.23
CA GLU A 142 -14.93 19.13 -11.21
C GLU A 142 -15.39 19.38 -9.77
N ASP A 143 -15.20 20.64 -9.29
CA ASP A 143 -15.61 21.05 -7.95
C ASP A 143 -17.12 21.30 -7.91
N MET A 144 -17.86 20.47 -7.17
CA MET A 144 -19.30 20.56 -6.96
C MET A 144 -19.66 21.23 -5.64
N GLY A 145 -18.66 21.74 -4.90
CA GLY A 145 -18.80 22.45 -3.62
C GLY A 145 -18.66 21.56 -2.40
N ASP A 146 -19.38 20.48 -2.28
CA ASP A 146 -19.30 19.50 -1.18
C ASP A 146 -18.57 18.21 -1.56
N HIS A 147 -18.31 18.01 -2.85
CA HIS A 147 -17.54 16.88 -3.40
C HIS A 147 -16.90 17.24 -4.74
N TYR A 148 -16.03 16.36 -5.25
CA TYR A 148 -15.50 16.42 -6.60
C TYR A 148 -16.12 15.34 -7.47
N LEU A 149 -16.54 15.71 -8.69
CA LEU A 149 -16.94 14.76 -9.71
C LEU A 149 -15.71 14.36 -10.55
N LEU A 150 -15.31 13.09 -10.45
CA LEU A 150 -14.19 12.56 -11.20
C LEU A 150 -14.63 11.96 -12.54
N ASN A 151 -13.97 12.34 -13.64
CA ASN A 151 -14.19 11.78 -14.96
C ASN A 151 -12.84 11.43 -15.60
N GLY A 152 -12.64 10.16 -15.94
CA GLY A 152 -11.40 9.67 -16.54
C GLY A 152 -11.19 8.18 -16.31
N GLU A 153 -10.01 7.72 -16.68
CA GLU A 153 -9.61 6.31 -16.57
C GLU A 153 -8.19 6.22 -16.00
N LYS A 154 -8.00 5.31 -15.05
CA LYS A 154 -6.68 4.96 -14.51
C LYS A 154 -6.37 3.51 -14.81
N ILE A 155 -5.12 3.19 -15.18
CA ILE A 155 -4.67 1.85 -15.53
C ILE A 155 -3.50 1.41 -14.65
N PHE A 156 -3.25 0.10 -14.57
CA PHE A 156 -2.17 -0.51 -13.78
C PHE A 156 -2.20 -0.13 -12.29
N ILE A 157 -3.40 -0.10 -11.71
CA ILE A 157 -3.58 0.31 -10.33
C ILE A 157 -3.46 -0.90 -9.41
N THR A 158 -2.31 -1.05 -8.75
CA THR A 158 -2.09 -2.08 -7.74
C THR A 158 -3.16 -1.95 -6.64
N ASN A 159 -3.73 -3.07 -6.23
CA ASN A 159 -4.87 -3.16 -5.31
C ASN A 159 -6.19 -2.60 -5.87
N GLY A 160 -6.26 -2.23 -7.14
CA GLY A 160 -7.37 -1.45 -7.73
C GLY A 160 -8.75 -2.12 -7.68
N GLY A 161 -8.86 -3.43 -7.56
CA GLY A 161 -10.14 -4.14 -7.42
C GLY A 161 -10.53 -4.44 -5.98
N GLU A 162 -9.58 -4.32 -5.03
CA GLU A 162 -9.68 -4.78 -3.65
C GLU A 162 -9.55 -3.65 -2.62
N ALA A 163 -9.11 -2.46 -3.07
CA ALA A 163 -8.87 -1.34 -2.17
C ALA A 163 -10.16 -0.66 -1.72
N ASP A 164 -10.15 -0.20 -0.48
CA ASP A 164 -11.22 0.60 0.13
C ASP A 164 -10.95 2.11 0.03
N THR A 165 -9.69 2.49 -0.10
CA THR A 165 -9.25 3.88 -0.13
C THR A 165 -8.34 4.11 -1.32
N TYR A 166 -8.69 5.10 -2.15
CA TYR A 166 -7.93 5.47 -3.34
C TYR A 166 -7.37 6.88 -3.20
N VAL A 167 -6.09 7.04 -3.44
CA VAL A 167 -5.47 8.34 -3.74
C VAL A 167 -5.47 8.51 -5.25
N VAL A 168 -6.20 9.48 -5.76
CA VAL A 168 -6.37 9.69 -7.20
C VAL A 168 -5.80 11.05 -7.60
N PHE A 169 -4.99 11.06 -8.65
CA PHE A 169 -4.51 12.28 -9.29
C PHE A 169 -5.47 12.68 -10.40
N ALA A 170 -5.94 13.91 -10.35
CA ALA A 170 -6.85 14.49 -11.34
C ALA A 170 -6.59 15.98 -11.53
N VAL A 171 -6.94 16.51 -12.70
CA VAL A 171 -6.87 17.94 -13.00
C VAL A 171 -8.11 18.61 -12.44
N THR A 172 -7.93 19.58 -11.54
CA THR A 172 -9.00 20.42 -11.01
C THR A 172 -9.29 21.56 -11.98
N THR A 173 -10.54 21.86 -12.20
CA THR A 173 -11.04 22.94 -13.07
C THR A 173 -11.59 24.07 -12.22
#